data_92e5c205d03f0af29e20034c94ab979b
#
_entry.id   92e5c205d03f0af29e20034c94ab979b
#
_cell.length_a   1.000
_cell.length_b   1.000
_cell.length_c   1.000
_cell.angle_alpha   90.00
_cell.angle_beta   90.00
_cell.angle_gamma   90.00
#
_symmetry.space_group_name_H-M   'P 1'
#
loop_
_entity.id
_entity.type
_entity.pdbx_description
1 polymer ?
#
loop_
_entity_poly.entity_id
_entity_poly.type
_entity_poly.pdbx_seq_one_letter_code
_entity_poly.pdbx_strand_id
1 'polypeptide(L)'
;MDPKLPEFVASWNERYETPRLVIDSAQGLFEAFERRYGASLPEKRGDLTPYWEDGAISSAGVEILARAATRRLVQAEALSAMTEPAAFPRDRAEKAWRQVLLWHEHTWGAAASISEPDRADVVAQWAYKRAFALEADRLSR
;
A
#
# COMPACT_ATOMS: atom_id res chain seq x y z
N MET A 1 10.96 -15.72 2.79
CA MET A 1 12.01 -15.13 3.65
C MET A 1 12.76 -16.31 4.27
N ASP A 2 14.08 -16.30 4.26
CA ASP A 2 14.87 -17.40 4.83
C ASP A 2 14.77 -17.35 6.36
N PRO A 3 14.26 -18.40 7.03
CA PRO A 3 14.13 -18.43 8.49
C PRO A 3 15.49 -18.41 9.23
N LYS A 4 16.59 -18.71 8.53
CA LYS A 4 17.95 -18.70 9.09
C LYS A 4 18.66 -17.35 8.99
N LEU A 5 18.01 -16.34 8.44
CA LEU A 5 18.62 -15.02 8.27
C LEU A 5 19.08 -14.38 9.60
N PRO A 6 18.32 -14.46 10.72
CA PRO A 6 18.78 -13.91 12.01
C PRO A 6 20.06 -14.59 12.52
N GLU A 7 20.15 -15.91 12.40
CA GLU A 7 21.32 -16.69 12.79
C GLU A 7 22.55 -16.37 11.94
N PHE A 8 22.33 -16.19 10.62
CA PHE A 8 23.39 -15.75 9.72
C PHE A 8 23.92 -14.37 10.12
N VAL A 9 23.05 -13.40 10.39
CA VAL A 9 23.45 -12.04 10.79
C VAL A 9 24.20 -12.06 12.11
N ALA A 10 23.76 -12.85 13.10
CA ALA A 10 24.46 -13.01 14.37
C ALA A 10 25.88 -13.56 14.15
N SER A 11 26.01 -14.68 13.43
CA SER A 11 27.31 -15.31 13.17
C SER A 11 28.25 -14.45 12.31
N TRP A 12 27.70 -13.65 11.40
CA TRP A 12 28.47 -12.67 10.65
C TRP A 12 29.07 -11.60 11.56
N ASN A 13 28.25 -11.00 12.42
CA ASN A 13 28.63 -9.93 13.32
C ASN A 13 29.60 -10.38 14.44
N GLU A 14 29.63 -11.67 14.76
CA GLU A 14 30.65 -12.26 15.65
C GLU A 14 31.99 -12.42 14.95
N ARG A 15 31.99 -12.72 13.65
CA ARG A 15 33.19 -12.99 12.87
C ARG A 15 33.81 -11.74 12.25
N TYR A 16 33.00 -10.78 11.88
CA TYR A 16 33.44 -9.58 11.15
C TYR A 16 32.99 -8.30 11.87
N GLU A 17 33.94 -7.39 12.05
CA GLU A 17 33.65 -6.07 12.62
C GLU A 17 32.99 -5.13 11.59
N THR A 18 33.40 -5.25 10.32
CA THR A 18 32.92 -4.40 9.21
C THR A 18 32.77 -5.22 7.93
N PRO A 19 31.66 -5.10 7.18
CA PRO A 19 30.44 -4.36 7.54
C PRO A 19 29.64 -5.06 8.63
N ARG A 20 29.01 -4.30 9.52
CA ARG A 20 28.05 -4.83 10.48
C ARG A 20 26.67 -4.96 9.85
N LEU A 21 26.05 -6.12 9.94
CA LEU A 21 24.70 -6.40 9.44
C LEU A 21 23.67 -6.11 10.53
N VAL A 22 22.56 -5.48 10.15
CA VAL A 22 21.45 -5.16 11.06
C VAL A 22 20.15 -5.60 10.42
N ILE A 23 19.33 -6.35 11.16
CA ILE A 23 17.93 -6.62 10.79
C ILE A 23 17.10 -5.58 11.50
N ASP A 24 16.34 -4.80 10.74
CA ASP A 24 15.51 -3.73 11.27
C ASP A 24 14.19 -3.63 10.48
N SER A 25 13.28 -2.81 10.97
CA SER A 25 12.09 -2.38 10.24
C SER A 25 12.46 -1.38 9.13
N ALA A 26 11.56 -1.20 8.16
CA ALA A 26 11.72 -0.14 7.17
C ALA A 26 11.83 1.24 7.83
N GLN A 27 11.05 1.48 8.88
CA GLN A 27 11.13 2.73 9.65
C GLN A 27 12.53 2.93 10.26
N GLY A 28 13.06 1.93 10.95
CA GLY A 28 14.40 2.02 11.58
C GLY A 28 15.51 2.27 10.55
N LEU A 29 15.41 1.65 9.35
CA LEU A 29 16.30 1.93 8.23
C LEU A 29 16.24 3.40 7.80
N PHE A 30 15.04 3.93 7.56
CA PHE A 30 14.88 5.33 7.13
C PHE A 30 15.35 6.30 8.20
N GLU A 31 15.01 6.09 9.46
CA GLU A 31 15.49 6.92 10.58
C GLU A 31 17.02 6.92 10.70
N ALA A 32 17.65 5.75 10.55
CA ALA A 32 19.11 5.65 10.57
C ALA A 32 19.75 6.37 9.38
N PHE A 33 19.14 6.26 8.20
CA PHE A 33 19.59 6.93 6.98
C PHE A 33 19.45 8.45 7.09
N GLU A 34 18.31 8.94 7.55
CA GLU A 34 18.06 10.38 7.75
C GLU A 34 19.01 10.98 8.79
N ARG A 35 19.23 10.31 9.93
CA ARG A 35 20.21 10.79 10.92
C ARG A 35 21.60 10.95 10.33
N ARG A 36 21.99 10.10 9.41
CA ARG A 36 23.36 10.09 8.85
C ARG A 36 23.51 11.02 7.64
N TYR A 37 22.51 11.08 6.79
CA TYR A 37 22.61 11.71 5.46
C TYR A 37 21.57 12.80 5.23
N GLY A 38 20.59 12.99 6.11
CA GLY A 38 19.44 13.87 5.87
C GLY A 38 19.81 15.27 5.46
N ALA A 39 20.85 15.86 6.07
CA ALA A 39 21.32 17.21 5.74
C ALA A 39 21.94 17.31 4.33
N SER A 40 22.33 16.19 3.72
CA SER A 40 22.98 16.15 2.39
C SER A 40 22.06 15.62 1.29
N LEU A 41 20.83 15.20 1.64
CA LEU A 41 19.90 14.69 0.64
C LEU A 41 19.34 15.81 -0.23
N PRO A 42 19.35 15.64 -1.56
CA PRO A 42 18.73 16.62 -2.44
C PRO A 42 17.20 16.55 -2.30
N GLU A 43 16.58 17.69 -2.11
CA GLU A 43 15.12 17.78 -2.17
C GLU A 43 14.63 17.56 -3.61
N LYS A 44 13.67 16.66 -3.81
CA LYS A 44 12.97 16.44 -5.07
C LYS A 44 11.49 16.69 -4.88
N ARG A 45 10.91 17.46 -5.78
CA ARG A 45 9.47 17.76 -5.82
C ARG A 45 8.93 17.39 -7.19
N GLY A 46 7.74 16.86 -7.22
CA GLY A 46 7.05 16.48 -8.44
C GLY A 46 6.30 15.18 -8.30
N ASP A 47 5.75 14.72 -9.39
CA ASP A 47 5.14 13.41 -9.48
C ASP A 47 6.24 12.34 -9.58
N LEU A 48 6.26 11.43 -8.62
CA LEU A 48 7.20 10.30 -8.54
C LEU A 48 6.51 8.98 -8.86
N THR A 49 5.35 9.05 -9.48
CA THR A 49 4.53 7.90 -9.81
C THR A 49 5.23 6.99 -10.84
N PRO A 50 5.19 5.65 -10.66
CA PRO A 50 5.73 4.72 -11.64
C PRO A 50 5.01 4.81 -13.00
N TYR A 51 5.73 4.60 -14.08
CA TYR A 51 5.17 4.70 -15.43
C TYR A 51 4.20 3.57 -15.82
N TRP A 52 4.15 2.47 -15.08
CA TRP A 52 3.26 1.32 -15.35
C TRP A 52 1.91 1.40 -14.62
N GLU A 53 1.33 2.57 -14.58
CA GLU A 53 -0.02 2.79 -14.01
C GLU A 53 -1.18 2.42 -14.94
N ASP A 54 -0.89 1.93 -16.11
CA ASP A 54 -1.84 1.47 -17.11
C ASP A 54 -2.81 0.39 -16.62
N GLY A 55 -2.50 -0.30 -15.54
CA GLY A 55 -3.38 -1.29 -14.90
C GLY A 55 -4.75 -0.76 -14.48
N ALA A 56 -4.85 0.51 -14.10
CA ALA A 56 -6.11 1.15 -13.76
C ALA A 56 -7.10 1.22 -14.95
N ILE A 57 -6.59 1.31 -16.19
CA ILE A 57 -7.38 1.35 -17.41
C ILE A 57 -8.11 0.02 -17.62
N SER A 58 -7.42 -1.10 -17.37
CA SER A 58 -8.00 -2.45 -17.51
C SER A 58 -9.11 -2.74 -16.51
N SER A 59 -9.19 -2.00 -15.42
CA SER A 59 -10.13 -2.20 -14.32
C SER A 59 -11.06 -1.02 -14.08
N ALA A 60 -11.27 -0.15 -15.09
CA ALA A 60 -11.99 1.11 -14.96
C ALA A 60 -13.35 1.01 -14.24
N GLY A 61 -14.13 -0.04 -14.52
CA GLY A 61 -15.44 -0.26 -13.88
C GLY A 61 -15.36 -0.50 -12.37
N VAL A 62 -14.28 -1.11 -11.88
CA VAL A 62 -14.03 -1.35 -10.45
C VAL A 62 -13.32 -0.17 -9.83
N GLU A 63 -12.43 0.47 -10.56
CA GLU A 63 -11.72 1.68 -10.15
C GLU A 63 -12.68 2.82 -9.78
N ILE A 64 -13.78 2.98 -10.51
CA ILE A 64 -14.84 3.96 -10.19
C ILE A 64 -15.38 3.76 -8.77
N LEU A 65 -15.57 2.52 -8.32
CA LEU A 65 -16.08 2.20 -6.99
C LEU A 65 -15.04 2.57 -5.91
N ALA A 66 -13.79 2.21 -6.11
CA ALA A 66 -12.71 2.53 -5.18
C ALA A 66 -12.48 4.05 -5.06
N ARG A 67 -12.48 4.78 -6.17
CA ARG A 67 -12.40 6.25 -6.18
C ARG A 67 -13.60 6.92 -5.52
N ALA A 68 -14.80 6.38 -5.72
CA ALA A 68 -16.00 6.88 -5.03
C ALA A 68 -15.91 6.65 -3.53
N ALA A 69 -15.42 5.47 -3.09
CA ALA A 69 -15.17 5.18 -1.68
C ALA A 69 -14.17 6.15 -1.06
N THR A 70 -13.03 6.37 -1.72
CA THR A 70 -11.99 7.33 -1.31
C THR A 70 -12.58 8.73 -1.10
N ARG A 71 -13.32 9.23 -2.07
CA ARG A 71 -13.95 10.55 -1.96
C ARG A 71 -14.93 10.64 -0.78
N ARG A 72 -15.78 9.62 -0.59
CA ARG A 72 -16.71 9.60 0.54
C ARG A 72 -16.00 9.59 1.89
N LEU A 73 -14.94 8.82 2.02
CA LEU A 73 -14.15 8.75 3.25
C LEU A 73 -13.52 10.11 3.58
N VAL A 74 -12.83 10.73 2.62
CA VAL A 74 -12.23 12.07 2.81
C VAL A 74 -13.30 13.12 3.17
N GLN A 75 -14.46 13.09 2.49
CA GLN A 75 -15.56 14.01 2.80
C GLN A 75 -16.16 13.75 4.19
N ALA A 76 -16.34 12.48 4.58
CA ALA A 76 -16.88 12.13 5.89
C ALA A 76 -15.92 12.57 7.02
N GLU A 77 -14.62 12.36 6.86
CA GLU A 77 -13.61 12.83 7.81
C GLU A 77 -13.63 14.36 7.96
N ALA A 78 -13.63 15.08 6.84
CA ALA A 78 -13.65 16.53 6.85
C ALA A 78 -14.94 17.09 7.48
N LEU A 79 -16.10 16.57 7.09
CA LEU A 79 -17.39 17.01 7.65
C LEU A 79 -17.49 16.68 9.14
N SER A 80 -17.06 15.50 9.56
CA SER A 80 -17.07 15.12 10.97
C SER A 80 -16.14 15.98 11.80
N ALA A 81 -14.96 16.32 11.28
CA ALA A 81 -14.03 17.24 11.94
C ALA A 81 -14.61 18.64 12.14
N MET A 82 -15.47 19.09 11.23
CA MET A 82 -16.12 20.41 11.29
C MET A 82 -17.38 20.43 12.14
N THR A 83 -18.01 19.28 12.41
CA THR A 83 -19.30 19.17 13.10
C THR A 83 -19.16 18.47 14.45
N GLU A 84 -19.01 17.16 14.45
CA GLU A 84 -18.98 16.32 15.65
C GLU A 84 -17.87 15.26 15.56
N PRO A 85 -16.60 15.62 15.85
CA PRO A 85 -15.46 14.69 15.71
C PRO A 85 -15.58 13.41 16.54
N ALA A 86 -16.27 13.49 17.70
CA ALA A 86 -16.45 12.36 18.59
C ALA A 86 -17.39 11.28 18.02
N ALA A 87 -18.32 11.64 17.14
CA ALA A 87 -19.26 10.75 16.50
C ALA A 87 -18.69 10.06 15.25
N PHE A 88 -17.47 10.39 14.83
CA PHE A 88 -16.87 9.80 13.64
C PHE A 88 -16.66 8.28 13.81
N PRO A 89 -17.16 7.44 12.88
CA PRO A 89 -17.11 5.99 13.00
C PRO A 89 -15.71 5.44 12.61
N ARG A 90 -14.71 5.68 13.45
CA ARG A 90 -13.28 5.40 13.19
C ARG A 90 -13.03 3.97 12.73
N ASP A 91 -13.55 2.98 13.47
CA ASP A 91 -13.32 1.55 13.14
C ASP A 91 -13.85 1.18 11.75
N ARG A 92 -14.98 1.75 11.36
CA ARG A 92 -15.56 1.54 10.03
C ARG A 92 -14.75 2.22 8.96
N ALA A 93 -14.31 3.45 9.21
CA ALA A 93 -13.48 4.23 8.30
C ALA A 93 -12.12 3.56 8.09
N GLU A 94 -11.46 3.10 9.14
CA GLU A 94 -10.19 2.36 9.05
C GLU A 94 -10.34 1.07 8.23
N LYS A 95 -11.41 0.30 8.45
CA LYS A 95 -11.70 -0.88 7.64
C LYS A 95 -11.90 -0.52 6.17
N ALA A 96 -12.63 0.57 5.89
CA ALA A 96 -12.86 1.03 4.52
C ALA A 96 -11.55 1.51 3.85
N TRP A 97 -10.76 2.29 4.55
CA TRP A 97 -9.43 2.73 4.07
C TRP A 97 -8.49 1.55 3.79
N ARG A 98 -8.48 0.56 4.66
CA ARG A 98 -7.71 -0.66 4.39
C ARG A 98 -8.10 -1.33 3.07
N GLN A 99 -9.39 -1.40 2.77
CA GLN A 99 -9.87 -1.99 1.51
C GLN A 99 -9.48 -1.13 0.31
N VAL A 100 -9.56 0.20 0.42
CA VAL A 100 -9.08 1.14 -0.61
C VAL A 100 -7.59 0.92 -0.89
N LEU A 101 -6.76 0.85 0.15
CA LEU A 101 -5.31 0.64 0.01
C LEU A 101 -4.96 -0.72 -0.60
N LEU A 102 -5.68 -1.78 -0.22
CA LEU A 102 -5.49 -3.12 -0.79
C LEU A 102 -5.91 -3.19 -2.26
N TRP A 103 -6.87 -2.38 -2.69
CA TRP A 103 -7.23 -2.26 -4.10
C TRP A 103 -6.17 -1.49 -4.88
N HIS A 104 -5.71 -0.36 -4.35
CA HIS A 104 -4.75 0.53 -5.02
C HIS A 104 -3.28 0.15 -4.84
N GLU A 105 -2.98 -1.01 -4.25
CA GLU A 105 -1.61 -1.45 -4.19
C GLU A 105 -1.05 -1.70 -5.61
N HIS A 106 0.25 -1.75 -5.76
CA HIS A 106 0.97 -1.67 -7.03
C HIS A 106 0.74 -2.79 -8.05
N THR A 107 0.11 -3.91 -7.67
CA THR A 107 -0.02 -5.09 -8.56
C THR A 107 -1.19 -5.02 -9.55
N TRP A 108 -2.14 -4.12 -9.36
CA TRP A 108 -3.25 -3.85 -10.29
C TRP A 108 -4.12 -5.06 -10.68
N GLY A 109 -4.16 -6.09 -9.89
CA GLY A 109 -4.93 -7.30 -10.16
C GLY A 109 -4.04 -8.49 -10.48
N ALA A 110 -3.84 -8.84 -11.74
CA ALA A 110 -3.05 -10.01 -12.13
C ALA A 110 -1.95 -9.67 -13.13
N ALA A 111 -0.79 -10.33 -13.01
CA ALA A 111 0.37 -10.08 -13.85
C ALA A 111 0.11 -10.27 -15.36
N ALA A 112 -0.78 -11.18 -15.73
CA ALA A 112 -1.13 -11.48 -17.12
C ALA A 112 -2.48 -10.89 -17.55
N SER A 113 -2.97 -9.85 -16.86
CA SER A 113 -4.31 -9.25 -17.10
C SER A 113 -4.52 -8.76 -18.55
N ILE A 114 -3.46 -8.34 -19.22
CA ILE A 114 -3.52 -7.82 -20.60
C ILE A 114 -3.30 -8.95 -21.61
N SER A 115 -2.29 -9.80 -21.37
CA SER A 115 -1.88 -10.82 -22.34
C SER A 115 -2.77 -12.06 -22.34
N GLU A 116 -3.31 -12.44 -21.18
CA GLU A 116 -4.09 -13.67 -20.99
C GLU A 116 -5.27 -13.43 -20.01
N PRO A 117 -6.22 -12.53 -20.34
CA PRO A 117 -7.26 -12.08 -19.41
C PRO A 117 -8.19 -13.21 -18.94
N ASP A 118 -8.40 -14.21 -19.79
CA ASP A 118 -9.33 -15.34 -19.53
C ASP A 118 -8.66 -16.55 -18.86
N ARG A 119 -7.37 -16.49 -18.58
CA ARG A 119 -6.67 -17.56 -17.87
C ARG A 119 -7.25 -17.72 -16.46
N ALA A 120 -7.50 -18.93 -16.02
CA ALA A 120 -8.23 -19.23 -14.79
C ALA A 120 -7.64 -18.58 -13.52
N ASP A 121 -6.31 -18.55 -13.41
CA ASP A 121 -5.63 -17.88 -12.28
C ASP A 121 -5.75 -16.36 -12.35
N VAL A 122 -5.72 -15.77 -13.55
CA VAL A 122 -5.94 -14.34 -13.77
C VAL A 122 -7.36 -13.94 -13.36
N VAL A 123 -8.36 -14.72 -13.81
CA VAL A 123 -9.76 -14.51 -13.42
C VAL A 123 -9.93 -14.62 -11.89
N ALA A 124 -9.31 -15.61 -11.25
CA ALA A 124 -9.36 -15.79 -9.80
C ALA A 124 -8.69 -14.61 -9.04
N GLN A 125 -7.54 -14.15 -9.50
CA GLN A 125 -6.88 -12.98 -8.92
C GLN A 125 -7.73 -11.71 -9.07
N TRP A 126 -8.34 -11.49 -10.21
CA TRP A 126 -9.25 -10.37 -10.42
C TRP A 126 -10.47 -10.43 -9.52
N ALA A 127 -11.07 -11.60 -9.33
CA ALA A 127 -12.19 -11.76 -8.41
C ALA A 127 -11.78 -11.41 -6.97
N TYR A 128 -10.60 -11.86 -6.54
CA TYR A 128 -10.04 -11.53 -5.23
C TYR A 128 -9.79 -10.03 -5.06
N LYS A 129 -9.12 -9.40 -6.01
CA LYS A 129 -8.82 -7.95 -5.95
C LYS A 129 -10.08 -7.10 -6.01
N ARG A 130 -11.03 -7.45 -6.88
CA ARG A 130 -12.32 -6.76 -6.99
C ARG A 130 -13.09 -6.73 -5.66
N ALA A 131 -12.98 -7.78 -4.84
CA ALA A 131 -13.65 -7.83 -3.56
C ALA A 131 -13.24 -6.68 -2.64
N PHE A 132 -12.00 -6.21 -2.70
CA PHE A 132 -11.53 -5.06 -1.93
C PHE A 132 -12.28 -3.77 -2.33
N ALA A 133 -12.40 -3.49 -3.62
CA ALA A 133 -13.11 -2.30 -4.09
C ALA A 133 -14.60 -2.33 -3.75
N LEU A 134 -15.24 -3.49 -3.89
CA LEU A 134 -16.65 -3.68 -3.51
C LEU A 134 -16.87 -3.48 -2.00
N GLU A 135 -15.97 -4.00 -1.18
CA GLU A 135 -16.07 -3.84 0.27
C GLU A 135 -15.75 -2.40 0.71
N ALA A 136 -14.80 -1.73 0.05
CA ALA A 136 -14.55 -0.30 0.25
C ALA A 136 -15.79 0.54 -0.07
N ASP A 137 -16.45 0.26 -1.21
CA ASP A 137 -17.68 0.94 -1.59
C ASP A 137 -18.79 0.72 -0.55
N ARG A 138 -18.99 -0.53 -0.10
CA ARG A 138 -19.99 -0.87 0.91
C ARG A 138 -19.74 -0.19 2.27
N LEU A 139 -18.48 -0.20 2.74
CA LEU A 139 -18.12 0.37 4.04
C LEU A 139 -18.15 1.90 4.06
N SER A 140 -17.90 2.54 2.94
CA SER A 140 -17.86 4.01 2.83
C SER A 140 -19.24 4.66 2.66
N ARG A 141 -20.30 3.88 2.45
CA ARG A 141 -21.71 4.34 2.44
C ARG A 141 -22.27 4.43 3.86
#